data_36f6635e6bd4fc2c3caf16092369cfc2
#
_entry.id   36f6635e6bd4fc2c3caf16092369cfc2
#
_cell.length_a   1.000
_cell.length_b   1.000
_cell.length_c   1.000
_cell.angle_alpha   90.00
_cell.angle_beta   90.00
_cell.angle_gamma   90.00
#
_symmetry.space_group_name_H-M   'P 1'
#
loop_
_entity.id
_entity.type
_entity.pdbx_description
1 polymer ?
#
loop_
_entity_poly.entity_id
_entity_poly.type
_entity_poly.pdbx_seq_one_letter_code
_entity_poly.pdbx_strand_id
1 'polypeptide(L)'
;MIVQTQNARALLPELDNAGSIFLGAYSPESMGDYASGTNHVLPTYGYTKTYSSLGLADFSKRMTVQELSPEGFKNLAKTVEAMAEAEQLDAHKQAISIRLAKLNAQ
;
A
#
# COMPACT_ATOMS: atom_id res chain seq x y z
N MET A 1 18.41 -8.21 -8.81
CA MET A 1 18.90 -9.60 -8.61
C MET A 1 18.79 -10.36 -9.91
N ILE A 2 19.83 -11.10 -10.30
CA ILE A 2 19.83 -11.98 -11.48
C ILE A 2 19.75 -13.43 -10.98
N VAL A 3 18.80 -14.21 -11.49
CA VAL A 3 18.59 -15.61 -11.10
C VAL A 3 18.71 -16.49 -12.36
N GLN A 4 19.89 -17.09 -12.53
CA GLN A 4 20.20 -17.96 -13.68
C GLN A 4 20.36 -19.41 -13.23
N THR A 5 19.25 -20.06 -12.95
CA THR A 5 19.16 -21.48 -12.60
C THR A 5 18.25 -22.20 -13.57
N GLN A 6 18.31 -23.53 -13.56
CA GLN A 6 17.48 -24.38 -14.45
C GLN A 6 15.96 -24.10 -14.28
N ASN A 7 15.52 -23.81 -13.06
CA ASN A 7 14.14 -23.45 -12.77
C ASN A 7 14.09 -22.15 -11.94
N ALA A 8 14.51 -21.06 -12.56
CA ALA A 8 14.60 -19.75 -11.90
C ALA A 8 13.27 -19.27 -11.30
N ARG A 9 12.14 -19.57 -11.96
CA ARG A 9 10.80 -19.16 -11.51
C ARG A 9 10.39 -19.82 -10.19
N ALA A 10 10.86 -21.03 -9.90
CA ALA A 10 10.54 -21.74 -8.67
C ALA A 10 11.11 -21.06 -7.41
N LEU A 11 12.13 -20.20 -7.58
CA LEU A 11 12.73 -19.46 -6.47
C LEU A 11 11.98 -18.18 -6.12
N LEU A 12 11.03 -17.71 -6.94
CA LEU A 12 10.31 -16.45 -6.68
C LEU A 12 9.65 -16.39 -5.29
N PRO A 13 9.01 -17.44 -4.77
CA PRO A 13 8.40 -17.39 -3.45
C PRO A 13 9.39 -17.22 -2.29
N GLU A 14 10.67 -17.48 -2.53
CA GLU A 14 11.74 -17.39 -1.54
C GLU A 14 12.48 -16.03 -1.58
N LEU A 15 12.09 -15.13 -2.49
CA LEU A 15 12.79 -13.87 -2.74
C LEU A 15 11.97 -12.68 -2.23
N ASP A 16 12.30 -12.17 -1.04
CA ASP A 16 11.56 -11.09 -0.39
C ASP A 16 12.03 -9.69 -0.77
N ASN A 17 13.34 -9.50 -1.00
CA ASN A 17 13.93 -8.16 -1.06
C ASN A 17 14.79 -7.97 -2.31
N ALA A 18 14.16 -7.54 -3.40
CA ALA A 18 14.84 -7.13 -4.62
C ALA A 18 14.12 -5.96 -5.28
N GLY A 19 14.87 -4.99 -5.81
CA GLY A 19 14.30 -3.91 -6.62
C GLY A 19 13.72 -4.42 -7.93
N SER A 20 14.46 -5.31 -8.62
CA SER A 20 14.00 -6.08 -9.78
C SER A 20 14.59 -7.47 -9.75
N ILE A 21 13.88 -8.44 -10.31
CA ILE A 21 14.33 -9.83 -10.43
C ILE A 21 14.35 -10.20 -11.90
N PHE A 22 15.52 -10.60 -12.41
CA PHE A 22 15.75 -11.02 -13.77
C PHE A 22 15.89 -12.54 -13.81
N LEU A 23 14.90 -13.23 -14.39
CA LEU A 23 14.77 -14.69 -14.34
C LEU A 23 15.23 -15.36 -15.61
N GLY A 24 16.18 -16.27 -15.47
CA GLY A 24 16.64 -17.15 -16.55
C GLY A 24 17.64 -16.49 -17.51
N ALA A 25 18.12 -17.29 -18.45
CA ALA A 25 19.23 -16.94 -19.34
C ALA A 25 18.90 -15.78 -20.32
N TYR A 26 17.63 -15.56 -20.61
CA TYR A 26 17.19 -14.56 -21.61
C TYR A 26 16.67 -13.26 -20.96
N SER A 27 16.93 -13.05 -19.67
CA SER A 27 16.51 -11.86 -18.95
C SER A 27 17.71 -11.07 -18.41
N PRO A 28 18.60 -10.56 -19.24
CA PRO A 28 19.68 -9.71 -18.78
C PRO A 28 19.13 -8.36 -18.29
N GLU A 29 19.81 -7.73 -17.33
CA GLU A 29 19.46 -6.43 -16.77
C GLU A 29 19.30 -5.36 -17.85
N SER A 30 20.17 -5.37 -18.87
CA SER A 30 20.12 -4.43 -19.98
C SER A 30 18.82 -4.45 -20.79
N MET A 31 18.12 -5.57 -20.84
CA MET A 31 16.78 -5.59 -21.44
C MET A 31 15.79 -4.79 -20.58
N GLY A 32 15.92 -4.86 -19.26
CA GLY A 32 15.12 -4.08 -18.32
C GLY A 32 15.42 -2.58 -18.38
N ASP A 33 16.68 -2.23 -18.57
CA ASP A 33 17.11 -0.83 -18.65
C ASP A 33 16.48 -0.08 -19.82
N TYR A 34 16.19 -0.78 -20.92
CA TYR A 34 15.80 -0.10 -22.16
C TYR A 34 14.44 -0.49 -22.72
N ALA A 35 13.96 -1.74 -22.55
CA ALA A 35 12.83 -2.19 -23.34
C ALA A 35 11.82 -3.13 -22.65
N SER A 36 12.21 -3.92 -21.64
CA SER A 36 11.34 -4.97 -21.10
C SER A 36 10.39 -4.51 -20.00
N GLY A 37 10.45 -3.23 -19.60
CA GLY A 37 9.48 -2.61 -18.68
C GLY A 37 9.91 -2.53 -17.22
N THR A 38 11.00 -3.17 -16.81
CA THR A 38 11.60 -2.92 -15.50
C THR A 38 12.39 -1.60 -15.52
N ASN A 39 12.65 -1.01 -14.35
CA ASN A 39 13.36 0.26 -14.25
C ASN A 39 14.84 0.03 -13.90
N HIS A 40 15.75 0.84 -14.48
CA HIS A 40 17.17 0.81 -14.16
C HIS A 40 17.54 1.50 -12.84
N VAL A 41 16.63 2.29 -12.26
CA VAL A 41 16.82 2.91 -10.94
C VAL A 41 16.43 1.92 -9.86
N LEU A 42 17.43 1.24 -9.32
CA LEU A 42 17.26 0.15 -8.37
C LEU A 42 17.86 0.52 -7.01
N PRO A 43 17.22 0.14 -5.89
CA PRO A 43 17.81 0.27 -4.57
C PRO A 43 19.04 -0.62 -4.43
N THR A 44 20.10 -0.10 -3.80
CA THR A 44 21.37 -0.78 -3.54
C THR A 44 21.70 -0.77 -2.05
N TYR A 45 22.82 -1.35 -1.63
CA TYR A 45 23.31 -1.34 -0.22
C TYR A 45 22.30 -1.84 0.82
N GLY A 46 21.45 -2.82 0.46
CA GLY A 46 20.46 -3.37 1.39
C GLY A 46 19.17 -2.54 1.52
N TYR A 47 19.05 -1.42 0.82
CA TYR A 47 17.84 -0.59 0.84
C TYR A 47 16.61 -1.27 0.23
N THR A 48 16.77 -2.40 -0.44
CA THR A 48 15.67 -3.26 -0.92
C THR A 48 14.74 -3.76 0.19
N LYS A 49 15.15 -3.67 1.45
CA LYS A 49 14.29 -3.96 2.61
C LYS A 49 13.22 -2.89 2.85
N THR A 50 13.43 -1.68 2.36
CA THR A 50 12.55 -0.52 2.59
C THR A 50 12.06 0.14 1.32
N TYR A 51 12.78 -0.01 0.22
CA TYR A 51 12.45 0.64 -1.06
C TYR A 51 12.31 -0.38 -2.18
N SER A 52 11.33 -0.13 -3.04
CA SER A 52 11.18 -0.80 -4.33
C SER A 52 12.05 -0.13 -5.41
N SER A 53 12.11 -0.71 -6.60
CA SER A 53 12.59 -0.01 -7.80
C SER A 53 11.67 1.18 -8.10
N LEU A 54 12.21 2.21 -8.76
CA LEU A 54 11.44 3.37 -9.19
C LEU A 54 10.34 2.96 -10.18
N GLY A 55 9.13 3.44 -9.96
CA GLY A 55 7.98 3.17 -10.80
C GLY A 55 7.08 4.40 -10.98
N LEU A 56 6.04 4.29 -11.78
CA LEU A 56 5.09 5.39 -12.02
C LEU A 56 4.37 5.82 -10.74
N ALA A 57 4.19 4.92 -9.78
CA ALA A 57 3.56 5.22 -8.50
C ALA A 57 4.36 6.26 -7.68
N ASP A 58 5.69 6.31 -7.85
CA ASP A 58 6.56 7.26 -7.15
C ASP A 58 6.35 8.71 -7.62
N PHE A 59 5.79 8.89 -8.80
CA PHE A 59 5.44 10.20 -9.38
C PHE A 59 3.96 10.56 -9.20
N SER A 60 3.20 9.73 -8.49
CA SER A 60 1.77 9.90 -8.27
C SER A 60 1.49 10.26 -6.81
N LYS A 61 0.55 11.19 -6.59
CA LYS A 61 -0.01 11.43 -5.26
C LYS A 61 -1.20 10.51 -5.02
N ARG A 62 -1.20 9.83 -3.90
CA ARG A 62 -2.35 9.08 -3.43
C ARG A 62 -3.24 9.99 -2.59
N MET A 63 -4.52 10.05 -2.92
CA MET A 63 -5.53 10.79 -2.17
C MET A 63 -6.70 9.86 -1.87
N THR A 64 -7.13 9.86 -0.61
CA THR A 64 -8.32 9.12 -0.19
C THR A 64 -9.51 10.07 -0.11
N VAL A 65 -10.69 9.58 -0.50
CA VAL A 65 -11.96 10.28 -0.37
C VAL A 65 -12.90 9.41 0.43
N GLN A 66 -13.60 10.01 1.40
CA GLN A 66 -14.63 9.33 2.19
C GLN A 66 -15.94 10.07 2.05
N GLU A 67 -16.98 9.35 1.67
CA GLU A 67 -18.37 9.80 1.69
C GLU A 67 -19.22 8.71 2.33
N LEU A 68 -20.00 9.06 3.35
CA LEU A 68 -20.89 8.13 4.03
C LEU A 68 -22.34 8.55 3.82
N SER A 69 -23.20 7.58 3.53
CA SER A 69 -24.66 7.78 3.64
C SER A 69 -25.06 7.92 5.12
N PRO A 70 -26.22 8.54 5.41
CA PRO A 70 -26.74 8.60 6.78
C PRO A 70 -26.86 7.23 7.44
N GLU A 71 -27.28 6.22 6.69
CA GLU A 71 -27.39 4.84 7.18
C GLU A 71 -26.00 4.24 7.45
N GLY A 72 -25.05 4.37 6.52
CA GLY A 72 -23.67 3.93 6.70
C GLY A 72 -23.03 4.59 7.93
N PHE A 73 -23.29 5.89 8.14
CA PHE A 73 -22.84 6.60 9.33
C PHE A 73 -23.44 6.00 10.61
N LYS A 74 -24.76 5.77 10.67
CA LYS A 74 -25.44 5.15 11.83
C LYS A 74 -24.87 3.78 12.17
N ASN A 75 -24.59 2.97 11.15
CA ASN A 75 -24.07 1.62 11.33
C ASN A 75 -22.66 1.61 11.94
N LEU A 76 -21.82 2.59 11.62
CA LEU A 76 -20.44 2.69 12.10
C LEU A 76 -20.30 3.50 13.39
N ALA A 77 -21.25 4.36 13.71
CA ALA A 77 -21.14 5.36 14.78
C ALA A 77 -20.72 4.77 16.14
N LYS A 78 -21.39 3.70 16.58
CA LYS A 78 -21.09 3.07 17.88
C LYS A 78 -19.67 2.50 17.96
N THR A 79 -19.19 1.91 16.86
CA THR A 79 -17.83 1.38 16.78
C THR A 79 -16.81 2.51 16.89
N VAL A 80 -17.03 3.60 16.16
CA VAL A 80 -16.10 4.76 16.17
C VAL A 80 -16.13 5.46 17.54
N GLU A 81 -17.29 5.60 18.16
CA GLU A 81 -17.39 6.16 19.53
C GLU A 81 -16.62 5.32 20.55
N ALA A 82 -16.76 3.99 20.52
CA ALA A 82 -16.05 3.08 21.41
C ALA A 82 -14.54 3.12 21.21
N MET A 83 -14.08 3.18 19.97
CA MET A 83 -12.64 3.28 19.66
C MET A 83 -12.08 4.64 20.12
N ALA A 84 -12.77 5.73 19.81
CA ALA A 84 -12.33 7.06 20.22
C ALA A 84 -12.29 7.20 21.75
N GLU A 85 -13.24 6.58 22.46
CA GLU A 85 -13.24 6.53 23.94
C GLU A 85 -12.06 5.74 24.48
N ALA A 86 -11.76 4.57 23.92
CA ALA A 86 -10.61 3.76 24.32
C ALA A 86 -9.28 4.47 24.13
N GLU A 87 -9.17 5.30 23.08
CA GLU A 87 -8.01 6.15 22.80
C GLU A 87 -8.01 7.49 23.56
N GLN A 88 -9.05 7.78 24.36
CA GLN A 88 -9.24 9.03 25.08
C GLN A 88 -9.30 10.27 24.17
N LEU A 89 -9.84 10.09 22.94
CA LEU A 89 -10.01 11.14 21.94
C LEU A 89 -11.42 11.75 22.00
N ASP A 90 -11.72 12.53 23.02
CA ASP A 90 -13.05 13.08 23.28
C ASP A 90 -13.62 13.89 22.12
N ALA A 91 -12.82 14.71 21.46
CA ALA A 91 -13.26 15.48 20.30
C ALA A 91 -13.68 14.59 19.13
N HIS A 92 -13.00 13.48 18.91
CA HIS A 92 -13.36 12.50 17.88
C HIS A 92 -14.67 11.81 18.21
N LYS A 93 -14.86 11.39 19.48
CA LYS A 93 -16.12 10.82 19.96
C LYS A 93 -17.28 11.81 19.79
N GLN A 94 -17.11 13.05 20.24
CA GLN A 94 -18.11 14.11 20.11
C GLN A 94 -18.49 14.40 18.65
N ALA A 95 -17.54 14.35 17.73
CA ALA A 95 -17.83 14.53 16.31
C ALA A 95 -18.82 13.49 15.76
N ILE A 96 -18.84 12.28 16.32
CA ILE A 96 -19.80 11.23 15.96
C ILE A 96 -21.12 11.43 16.72
N SER A 97 -21.07 11.58 18.04
CA SER A 97 -22.26 11.66 18.92
C SER A 97 -23.20 12.78 18.51
N ILE A 98 -22.68 13.98 18.21
CA ILE A 98 -23.47 15.12 17.79
C ILE A 98 -24.22 14.87 16.48
N ARG A 99 -23.53 14.26 15.49
CA ARG A 99 -24.14 13.92 14.20
C ARG A 99 -25.17 12.81 14.32
N LEU A 100 -24.91 11.81 15.17
CA LEU A 100 -25.83 10.71 15.43
C LEU A 100 -27.12 11.23 16.09
N ALA A 101 -26.99 12.11 17.09
CA ALA A 101 -28.15 12.76 17.76
C ALA A 101 -28.98 13.53 16.74
N LYS A 102 -28.33 14.30 15.84
CA LYS A 102 -29.05 15.08 14.83
C LYS A 102 -29.79 14.17 13.81
N LEU A 103 -29.18 13.04 13.41
CA LEU A 103 -29.82 12.09 12.51
C LEU A 103 -30.98 11.34 13.15
N ASN A 104 -30.99 11.15 14.47
CA ASN A 104 -32.06 10.48 15.18
C ASN A 104 -33.23 11.42 15.52
N ALA A 105 -33.01 12.73 15.40
CA ALA A 105 -34.05 13.75 15.63
C ALA A 105 -34.85 14.12 14.36
N GLN A 106 -34.48 13.58 13.21
CA GLN A 106 -35.18 13.72 11.93
C GLN A 106 -36.11 12.54 11.68
#